data_aa6fc43310f6bc964aaa8417c8cd7a65
#
_entry.id   aa6fc43310f6bc964aaa8417c8cd7a65
#
_cell.length_a   1.000
_cell.length_b   1.000
_cell.length_c   1.000
_cell.angle_alpha   90.00
_cell.angle_beta   90.00
_cell.angle_gamma   90.00
#
_symmetry.space_group_name_H-M   'P 1'
#
loop_
_entity.id
_entity.type
_entity.pdbx_description
1 polymer ?
#
loop_
_entity_poly.entity_id
_entity_poly.type
_entity_poly.pdbx_seq_one_letter_code
_entity_poly.pdbx_strand_id
1 'polypeptide(L)'
;MSTPIFFDLDGTLTDPQQGITRCIQFALEQLQQPVPDAQALTWCIGPPLHQSFVELAGAELAEQCVVLYRQRFARIGLYENQLYEGVPELLSQLRNRGNDLFVASSKPRVFVERILEHFELIQYFSGVYGSELDGRLQDKGELLGHALAMEGIVGSDSVMVGDRHHDALGAV
;
A
#
# COMPACT_ATOMS: atom_id res chain seq x y z
N MET A 1 21.72 8.11 -18.28
CA MET A 1 21.67 7.30 -17.03
C MET A 1 20.21 6.97 -16.80
N SER A 2 19.89 5.74 -16.37
CA SER A 2 18.53 5.39 -15.99
C SER A 2 18.15 6.08 -14.70
N THR A 3 16.95 6.63 -14.59
CA THR A 3 16.46 7.22 -13.35
C THR A 3 15.69 6.14 -12.59
N PRO A 4 16.07 5.79 -11.36
CA PRO A 4 15.28 4.91 -10.50
C PRO A 4 13.93 5.57 -10.16
N ILE A 5 12.84 4.83 -10.30
CA ILE A 5 11.48 5.34 -10.05
C ILE A 5 10.80 4.43 -9.03
N PHE A 6 10.41 5.01 -7.91
CA PHE A 6 9.64 4.36 -6.87
C PHE A 6 8.16 4.71 -7.01
N PHE A 7 7.30 3.72 -6.95
CA PHE A 7 5.84 3.88 -7.00
C PHE A 7 5.22 3.48 -5.67
N ASP A 8 4.27 4.27 -5.18
CA ASP A 8 3.32 3.74 -4.22
C ASP A 8 2.34 2.78 -4.91
N LEU A 9 1.61 2.00 -4.14
CA LEU A 9 0.65 1.02 -4.65
C LEU A 9 -0.79 1.57 -4.60
N ASP A 10 -1.29 1.77 -3.38
CA ASP A 10 -2.68 2.12 -3.12
C ASP A 10 -2.97 3.59 -3.49
N GLY A 11 -3.84 3.83 -4.44
CA GLY A 11 -4.15 5.16 -4.97
C GLY A 11 -3.23 5.61 -6.11
N THR A 12 -2.19 4.84 -6.43
CA THR A 12 -1.22 5.16 -7.49
C THR A 12 -1.23 4.12 -8.60
N LEU A 13 -1.01 2.87 -8.30
CA LEU A 13 -1.08 1.75 -9.26
C LEU A 13 -2.44 1.07 -9.23
N THR A 14 -3.07 0.99 -8.05
CA THR A 14 -4.35 0.29 -7.85
C THR A 14 -5.30 1.11 -6.97
N ASP A 15 -6.62 0.87 -7.14
CA ASP A 15 -7.68 1.36 -6.26
C ASP A 15 -8.12 0.25 -5.29
N PRO A 16 -7.66 0.26 -4.03
CA PRO A 16 -7.97 -0.74 -3.03
C PRO A 16 -9.28 -0.47 -2.28
N GLN A 17 -10.04 0.58 -2.62
CA GLN A 17 -11.16 1.08 -1.82
C GLN A 17 -12.14 -0.02 -1.42
N GLN A 18 -12.57 -0.85 -2.36
CA GLN A 18 -13.54 -1.90 -2.11
C GLN A 18 -13.02 -2.94 -1.10
N GLY A 19 -11.79 -3.40 -1.28
CA GLY A 19 -11.18 -4.41 -0.41
C GLY A 19 -10.97 -3.91 1.00
N ILE A 20 -10.46 -2.68 1.14
CA ILE A 20 -10.19 -2.08 2.45
C ILE A 20 -11.50 -1.83 3.20
N THR A 21 -12.48 -1.15 2.58
CA THR A 21 -13.72 -0.81 3.25
C THR A 21 -14.54 -2.03 3.65
N ARG A 22 -14.63 -3.05 2.81
CA ARG A 22 -15.30 -4.32 3.13
C ARG A 22 -14.60 -5.10 4.24
N CYS A 23 -13.27 -5.05 4.32
CA CYS A 23 -12.55 -5.69 5.42
C CYS A 23 -12.74 -4.95 6.73
N ILE A 24 -12.87 -3.62 6.73
CA ILE A 24 -13.22 -2.83 7.91
C ILE A 24 -14.63 -3.18 8.36
N GLN A 25 -15.61 -3.14 7.45
CA GLN A 25 -16.99 -3.50 7.74
C GLN A 25 -17.09 -4.90 8.35
N PHE A 26 -16.43 -5.89 7.75
CA PHE A 26 -16.37 -7.25 8.27
C PHE A 26 -15.82 -7.31 9.71
N ALA A 27 -14.73 -6.61 10.00
CA ALA A 27 -14.14 -6.62 11.34
C ALA A 27 -15.10 -6.01 12.39
N LEU A 28 -15.77 -4.91 12.05
CA LEU A 28 -16.76 -4.26 12.92
C LEU A 28 -17.99 -5.15 13.14
N GLU A 29 -18.52 -5.80 12.10
CA GLU A 29 -19.65 -6.74 12.18
C GLU A 29 -19.33 -7.91 13.13
N GLN A 30 -18.14 -8.52 13.01
CA GLN A 30 -17.74 -9.63 13.86
C GLN A 30 -17.70 -9.26 15.35
N LEU A 31 -17.42 -8.01 15.65
CA LEU A 31 -17.37 -7.48 17.03
C LEU A 31 -18.65 -6.74 17.43
N GLN A 32 -19.72 -6.85 16.64
CA GLN A 32 -21.02 -6.24 16.90
C GLN A 32 -20.94 -4.71 17.10
N GLN A 33 -20.01 -4.06 16.40
CA GLN A 33 -19.85 -2.61 16.42
C GLN A 33 -20.71 -1.95 15.31
N PRO A 34 -21.02 -0.65 15.43
CA PRO A 34 -21.66 0.09 14.34
C PRO A 34 -20.84 -0.01 13.05
N VAL A 35 -21.52 -0.31 11.93
CA VAL A 35 -20.88 -0.51 10.62
C VAL A 35 -21.22 0.67 9.71
N PRO A 36 -20.30 1.62 9.49
CA PRO A 36 -20.50 2.69 8.52
C PRO A 36 -20.60 2.13 7.08
N ASP A 37 -21.21 2.91 6.18
CA ASP A 37 -21.17 2.58 4.76
C ASP A 37 -19.75 2.72 4.18
N ALA A 38 -19.52 2.10 3.01
CA ALA A 38 -18.20 2.07 2.39
C ALA A 38 -17.66 3.48 2.06
N GLN A 39 -18.54 4.42 1.69
CA GLN A 39 -18.14 5.78 1.37
C GLN A 39 -17.65 6.53 2.62
N ALA A 40 -18.28 6.32 3.76
CA ALA A 40 -17.88 6.91 5.03
C ALA A 40 -16.54 6.34 5.57
N LEU A 41 -16.05 5.24 5.00
CA LEU A 41 -14.80 4.58 5.41
C LEU A 41 -13.60 4.92 4.51
N THR A 42 -13.75 5.76 3.48
CA THR A 42 -12.67 6.08 2.53
C THR A 42 -11.47 6.77 3.19
N TRP A 43 -11.68 7.48 4.28
CA TRP A 43 -10.61 8.11 5.06
C TRP A 43 -9.65 7.11 5.72
N CYS A 44 -10.08 5.85 5.90
CA CYS A 44 -9.24 4.79 6.45
C CYS A 44 -8.19 4.27 5.44
N ILE A 45 -8.28 4.68 4.17
CA ILE A 45 -7.31 4.27 3.15
C ILE A 45 -6.07 5.14 3.32
N GLY A 46 -4.93 4.53 3.67
CA GLY A 46 -3.63 5.18 3.85
C GLY A 46 -3.18 5.37 5.29
N PRO A 47 -3.99 5.84 6.25
CA PRO A 47 -3.60 5.86 7.65
C PRO A 47 -3.27 4.47 8.21
N PRO A 48 -2.47 4.39 9.30
CA PRO A 48 -2.23 3.13 9.99
C PRO A 48 -3.54 2.48 10.43
N LEU A 49 -3.74 1.21 10.04
CA LEU A 49 -4.99 0.48 10.25
C LEU A 49 -5.44 0.44 11.73
N HIS A 50 -4.50 0.26 12.65
CA HIS A 50 -4.81 0.27 14.09
C HIS A 50 -5.42 1.61 14.53
N GLN A 51 -4.87 2.73 14.05
CA GLN A 51 -5.37 4.06 14.39
C GLN A 51 -6.79 4.27 13.86
N SER A 52 -7.08 3.84 12.65
CA SER A 52 -8.44 3.87 12.09
C SER A 52 -9.42 3.08 12.96
N PHE A 53 -9.03 1.91 13.46
CA PHE A 53 -9.90 1.13 14.35
C PHE A 53 -10.04 1.71 15.76
N VAL A 54 -9.04 2.43 16.27
CA VAL A 54 -9.20 3.20 17.52
C VAL A 54 -10.33 4.23 17.37
N GLU A 55 -10.40 4.91 16.24
CA GLU A 55 -11.48 5.89 15.97
C GLU A 55 -12.84 5.23 15.74
N LEU A 56 -12.88 4.06 15.08
CA LEU A 56 -14.12 3.37 14.71
C LEU A 56 -14.73 2.54 15.84
N ALA A 57 -13.90 1.89 16.67
CA ALA A 57 -14.35 0.90 17.65
C ALA A 57 -13.76 1.12 19.06
N GLY A 58 -12.90 2.12 19.23
CA GLY A 58 -12.22 2.38 20.50
C GLY A 58 -10.93 1.54 20.68
N ALA A 59 -10.06 2.03 21.56
CA ALA A 59 -8.73 1.44 21.77
C ALA A 59 -8.77 -0.01 22.26
N GLU A 60 -9.80 -0.40 23.02
CA GLU A 60 -9.93 -1.75 23.57
C GLU A 60 -10.17 -2.82 22.50
N LEU A 61 -10.86 -2.48 21.41
CA LEU A 61 -11.22 -3.40 20.33
C LEU A 61 -10.31 -3.28 19.11
N ALA A 62 -9.50 -2.23 19.01
CA ALA A 62 -8.72 -1.92 17.82
C ALA A 62 -7.82 -3.09 17.38
N GLU A 63 -7.12 -3.75 18.30
CA GLU A 63 -6.25 -4.88 17.99
C GLU A 63 -7.04 -6.08 17.45
N GLN A 64 -8.21 -6.37 18.03
CA GLN A 64 -9.08 -7.46 17.57
C GLN A 64 -9.62 -7.14 16.16
N CYS A 65 -10.00 -5.89 15.91
CA CYS A 65 -10.41 -5.43 14.57
C CYS A 65 -9.28 -5.63 13.55
N VAL A 66 -8.04 -5.27 13.89
CA VAL A 66 -6.87 -5.47 13.02
C VAL A 66 -6.68 -6.94 12.66
N VAL A 67 -6.81 -7.85 13.63
CA VAL A 67 -6.69 -9.29 13.40
C VAL A 67 -7.77 -9.77 12.42
N LEU A 68 -9.03 -9.43 12.66
CA LEU A 68 -10.17 -9.82 11.80
C LEU A 68 -10.04 -9.23 10.39
N TYR A 69 -9.67 -7.95 10.29
CA TYR A 69 -9.39 -7.29 9.02
C TYR A 69 -8.32 -8.07 8.23
N ARG A 70 -7.17 -8.34 8.85
CA ARG A 70 -6.04 -9.04 8.19
C ARG A 70 -6.43 -10.45 7.74
N GLN A 71 -7.24 -11.17 8.52
CA GLN A 71 -7.74 -12.50 8.14
C GLN A 71 -8.57 -12.47 6.85
N ARG A 72 -9.50 -11.51 6.75
CA ARG A 72 -10.32 -11.35 5.55
C ARG A 72 -9.49 -10.78 4.39
N PHE A 73 -8.68 -9.76 4.68
CA PHE A 73 -7.87 -9.09 3.66
C PHE A 73 -6.93 -10.07 2.95
N ALA A 74 -6.23 -10.91 3.69
CA ALA A 74 -5.30 -11.90 3.14
C ALA A 74 -5.97 -12.94 2.22
N ARG A 75 -7.27 -13.17 2.34
CA ARG A 75 -7.98 -14.21 1.57
C ARG A 75 -8.84 -13.64 0.45
N ILE A 76 -9.45 -12.49 0.67
CA ILE A 76 -10.48 -11.92 -0.21
C ILE A 76 -10.15 -10.47 -0.54
N GLY A 77 -9.94 -9.62 0.48
CA GLY A 77 -9.90 -8.18 0.33
C GLY A 77 -8.76 -7.68 -0.58
N LEU A 78 -7.63 -8.36 -0.59
CA LEU A 78 -6.52 -7.98 -1.46
C LEU A 78 -6.86 -8.14 -2.96
N TYR A 79 -7.82 -9.02 -3.29
CA TYR A 79 -8.32 -9.24 -4.66
C TYR A 79 -9.56 -8.38 -5.00
N GLU A 80 -10.22 -7.79 -4.00
CA GLU A 80 -11.24 -6.76 -4.18
C GLU A 80 -10.54 -5.39 -4.43
N ASN A 81 -9.76 -5.34 -5.50
CA ASN A 81 -8.88 -4.26 -5.87
C ASN A 81 -9.00 -4.04 -7.39
N GLN A 82 -8.74 -2.83 -7.86
CA GLN A 82 -8.81 -2.50 -9.27
C GLN A 82 -7.49 -1.86 -9.73
N LEU A 83 -7.02 -2.29 -10.88
CA LEU A 83 -5.87 -1.66 -11.52
C LEU A 83 -6.31 -0.37 -12.21
N TYR A 84 -5.56 0.71 -12.04
CA TYR A 84 -5.83 1.92 -12.79
C TYR A 84 -5.50 1.72 -14.28
N GLU A 85 -6.34 2.32 -15.13
CA GLU A 85 -6.17 2.25 -16.58
C GLU A 85 -4.82 2.85 -17.01
N GLY A 86 -4.13 2.17 -17.93
CA GLY A 86 -2.85 2.61 -18.49
C GLY A 86 -1.62 2.27 -17.62
N VAL A 87 -1.78 1.69 -16.43
CA VAL A 87 -0.63 1.33 -15.57
C VAL A 87 0.29 0.32 -16.23
N PRO A 88 -0.18 -0.82 -16.79
CA PRO A 88 0.72 -1.79 -17.41
C PRO A 88 1.51 -1.20 -18.58
N GLU A 89 0.85 -0.39 -19.40
CA GLU A 89 1.45 0.29 -20.55
C GLU A 89 2.53 1.29 -20.10
N LEU A 90 2.24 2.07 -19.06
CA LEU A 90 3.20 3.02 -18.48
C LEU A 90 4.45 2.30 -17.96
N LEU A 91 4.27 1.25 -17.14
CA LEU A 91 5.37 0.48 -16.57
C LEU A 91 6.23 -0.16 -17.66
N SER A 92 5.58 -0.74 -18.68
CA SER A 92 6.26 -1.29 -19.85
C SER A 92 7.09 -0.24 -20.60
N GLN A 93 6.53 0.94 -20.84
CA GLN A 93 7.23 2.03 -21.52
C GLN A 93 8.44 2.53 -20.71
N LEU A 94 8.30 2.66 -19.39
CA LEU A 94 9.40 3.11 -18.52
C LEU A 94 10.54 2.07 -18.49
N ARG A 95 10.22 0.78 -18.42
CA ARG A 95 11.21 -0.29 -18.52
C ARG A 95 11.93 -0.29 -19.86
N ASN A 96 11.19 -0.12 -20.96
CA ASN A 96 11.77 -0.05 -22.32
C ASN A 96 12.68 1.16 -22.51
N ARG A 97 12.52 2.23 -21.72
CA ARG A 97 13.42 3.39 -21.69
C ARG A 97 14.65 3.16 -20.81
N GLY A 98 14.77 1.99 -20.18
CA GLY A 98 15.90 1.61 -19.34
C GLY A 98 15.80 2.09 -17.90
N ASN A 99 14.62 2.51 -17.42
CA ASN A 99 14.46 2.89 -16.02
C ASN A 99 14.35 1.65 -15.12
N ASP A 100 14.93 1.74 -13.93
CA ASP A 100 14.70 0.77 -12.87
C ASP A 100 13.47 1.19 -12.06
N LEU A 101 12.51 0.28 -11.93
CA LEU A 101 11.24 0.54 -11.25
C LEU A 101 11.19 -0.22 -9.94
N PHE A 102 10.69 0.43 -8.92
CA PHE A 102 10.54 -0.11 -7.58
C PHE A 102 9.15 0.21 -7.03
N VAL A 103 8.65 -0.64 -6.14
CA VAL A 103 7.48 -0.29 -5.32
C VAL A 103 7.94 0.03 -3.93
N ALA A 104 7.41 1.14 -3.37
CA ALA A 104 7.61 1.54 -1.97
C ALA A 104 6.24 1.93 -1.38
N SER A 105 5.60 1.02 -0.64
CA SER A 105 4.26 1.22 -0.08
C SER A 105 4.24 0.99 1.43
N SER A 106 3.50 1.83 2.16
CA SER A 106 3.28 1.63 3.61
C SER A 106 2.42 0.40 3.93
N LYS A 107 1.83 -0.23 2.90
CA LYS A 107 1.18 -1.54 3.03
C LYS A 107 2.20 -2.64 3.34
N PRO A 108 1.86 -3.67 4.15
CA PRO A 108 2.76 -4.80 4.39
C PRO A 108 3.25 -5.47 3.10
N ARG A 109 4.56 -5.65 2.98
CA ARG A 109 5.23 -6.17 1.78
C ARG A 109 4.60 -7.46 1.25
N VAL A 110 4.27 -8.38 2.14
CA VAL A 110 3.64 -9.66 1.77
C VAL A 110 2.30 -9.46 1.03
N PHE A 111 1.57 -8.39 1.28
CA PHE A 111 0.34 -8.08 0.55
C PHE A 111 0.63 -7.32 -0.74
N VAL A 112 1.64 -6.43 -0.73
CA VAL A 112 2.09 -5.72 -1.94
C VAL A 112 2.49 -6.71 -3.02
N GLU A 113 3.37 -7.66 -2.69
CA GLU A 113 3.84 -8.70 -3.62
C GLU A 113 2.67 -9.49 -4.23
N ARG A 114 1.73 -9.96 -3.42
CA ARG A 114 0.56 -10.72 -3.88
C ARG A 114 -0.40 -9.91 -4.76
N ILE A 115 -0.55 -8.61 -4.51
CA ILE A 115 -1.35 -7.72 -5.36
C ILE A 115 -0.66 -7.53 -6.71
N LEU A 116 0.65 -7.30 -6.70
CA LEU A 116 1.43 -7.16 -7.93
C LEU A 116 1.44 -8.44 -8.77
N GLU A 117 1.51 -9.61 -8.13
CA GLU A 117 1.37 -10.91 -8.79
C GLU A 117 -0.02 -11.08 -9.40
N HIS A 118 -1.08 -10.75 -8.66
CA HIS A 118 -2.47 -10.85 -9.12
C HIS A 118 -2.74 -10.05 -10.39
N PHE A 119 -2.15 -8.86 -10.49
CA PHE A 119 -2.27 -7.99 -11.67
C PHE A 119 -1.17 -8.21 -12.72
N GLU A 120 -0.32 -9.21 -12.53
CA GLU A 120 0.82 -9.49 -13.43
C GLU A 120 1.77 -8.30 -13.59
N LEU A 121 1.92 -7.49 -12.53
CA LEU A 121 2.79 -6.31 -12.52
C LEU A 121 4.17 -6.55 -11.94
N ILE A 122 4.35 -7.61 -11.13
CA ILE A 122 5.59 -7.85 -10.38
C ILE A 122 6.83 -7.92 -11.27
N GLN A 123 6.67 -8.37 -12.50
CA GLN A 123 7.74 -8.50 -13.50
C GLN A 123 8.33 -7.17 -13.97
N TYR A 124 7.63 -6.05 -13.76
CA TYR A 124 8.13 -4.73 -14.13
C TYR A 124 9.08 -4.13 -13.08
N PHE A 125 9.05 -4.64 -11.85
CA PHE A 125 9.77 -4.06 -10.73
C PHE A 125 11.07 -4.80 -10.44
N SER A 126 12.15 -4.03 -10.23
CA SER A 126 13.46 -4.54 -9.80
C SER A 126 13.47 -4.87 -8.30
N GLY A 127 12.63 -4.19 -7.51
CA GLY A 127 12.46 -4.44 -6.08
C GLY A 127 11.08 -4.00 -5.57
N VAL A 128 10.62 -4.67 -4.51
CA VAL A 128 9.35 -4.39 -3.83
C VAL A 128 9.62 -4.14 -2.36
N TYR A 129 9.28 -2.95 -1.90
CA TYR A 129 9.44 -2.48 -0.53
C TYR A 129 8.08 -2.19 0.08
N GLY A 130 7.85 -2.69 1.25
CA GLY A 130 6.63 -2.50 2.02
C GLY A 130 6.91 -2.55 3.50
N SER A 131 5.94 -2.14 4.32
CA SER A 131 6.06 -2.27 5.76
C SER A 131 6.10 -3.76 6.19
N GLU A 132 6.51 -3.98 7.42
CA GLU A 132 6.42 -5.30 8.05
C GLU A 132 5.07 -5.44 8.80
N LEU A 133 4.63 -6.68 9.00
CA LEU A 133 3.38 -6.96 9.74
C LEU A 133 3.45 -6.53 11.21
N ASP A 134 4.66 -6.42 11.77
CA ASP A 134 4.91 -5.95 13.14
C ASP A 134 4.93 -4.42 13.26
N GLY A 135 4.75 -3.69 12.16
CA GLY A 135 4.69 -2.23 12.13
C GLY A 135 6.01 -1.52 11.81
N ARG A 136 7.11 -2.24 11.64
CA ARG A 136 8.37 -1.64 11.16
C ARG A 136 8.21 -1.15 9.72
N LEU A 137 8.92 -0.08 9.37
CA LEU A 137 8.91 0.54 8.04
C LEU A 137 7.52 1.02 7.59
N GLN A 138 6.63 1.40 8.52
CA GLN A 138 5.34 2.01 8.17
C GLN A 138 5.48 3.47 7.74
N ASP A 139 6.45 4.17 8.30
CA ASP A 139 6.75 5.54 7.87
C ASP A 139 7.34 5.54 6.46
N LYS A 140 6.82 6.41 5.59
CA LYS A 140 7.22 6.43 4.18
C LYS A 140 8.68 6.86 4.01
N GLY A 141 9.17 7.79 4.83
CA GLY A 141 10.56 8.25 4.80
C GLY A 141 11.53 7.15 5.23
N GLU A 142 11.22 6.45 6.33
CA GLU A 142 12.03 5.29 6.77
C GLU A 142 12.04 4.18 5.72
N LEU A 143 10.89 3.89 5.10
CA LEU A 143 10.76 2.89 4.05
C LEU A 143 11.58 3.24 2.82
N LEU A 144 11.49 4.47 2.33
CA LEU A 144 12.26 4.95 1.19
C LEU A 144 13.76 4.97 1.49
N GLY A 145 14.16 5.47 2.67
CA GLY A 145 15.55 5.42 3.10
C GLY A 145 16.11 4.01 3.14
N HIS A 146 15.32 3.04 3.64
CA HIS A 146 15.69 1.63 3.62
C HIS A 146 15.82 1.09 2.18
N ALA A 147 14.87 1.36 1.30
CA ALA A 147 14.88 0.92 -0.09
C ALA A 147 16.09 1.50 -0.86
N LEU A 148 16.35 2.79 -0.72
CA LEU A 148 17.51 3.46 -1.32
C LEU A 148 18.84 2.85 -0.86
N ALA A 149 18.97 2.56 0.44
CA ALA A 149 20.16 1.94 1.00
C ALA A 149 20.37 0.50 0.47
N MET A 150 19.30 -0.27 0.37
CA MET A 150 19.36 -1.64 -0.15
C MET A 150 19.78 -1.70 -1.62
N GLU A 151 19.32 -0.74 -2.43
CA GLU A 151 19.64 -0.68 -3.86
C GLU A 151 20.93 0.13 -4.17
N GLY A 152 21.52 0.78 -3.17
CA GLY A 152 22.69 1.63 -3.38
C GLY A 152 22.39 2.89 -4.21
N ILE A 153 21.16 3.39 -4.13
CA ILE A 153 20.68 4.54 -4.90
C ILE A 153 20.84 5.80 -4.07
N VAL A 154 21.33 6.88 -4.70
CA VAL A 154 21.35 8.22 -4.10
C VAL A 154 19.95 8.84 -4.28
N GLY A 155 19.32 9.28 -3.18
CA GLY A 155 17.95 9.77 -3.20
C GLY A 155 17.71 10.91 -4.20
N SER A 156 18.65 11.87 -4.32
CA SER A 156 18.55 12.97 -5.30
C SER A 156 18.48 12.54 -6.77
N ASP A 157 18.87 11.30 -7.06
CA ASP A 157 18.90 10.76 -8.42
C ASP A 157 17.68 9.87 -8.72
N SER A 158 16.73 9.80 -7.80
CA SER A 158 15.50 8.99 -7.89
C SER A 158 14.23 9.84 -7.91
N VAL A 159 13.12 9.22 -8.30
CA VAL A 159 11.80 9.84 -8.34
C VAL A 159 10.83 8.98 -7.53
N MET A 160 10.02 9.60 -6.66
CA MET A 160 8.87 8.97 -6.02
C MET A 160 7.57 9.41 -6.71
N VAL A 161 6.73 8.45 -7.05
CA VAL A 161 5.39 8.64 -7.62
C VAL A 161 4.37 8.10 -6.63
N GLY A 162 3.47 8.97 -6.17
CA GLY A 162 2.45 8.63 -5.20
C GLY A 162 1.31 9.63 -5.21
N ASP A 163 0.20 9.32 -4.56
CA ASP A 163 -1.01 10.15 -4.52
C ASP A 163 -1.16 10.95 -3.23
N ARG A 164 -0.24 10.77 -2.26
CA ARG A 164 -0.35 11.35 -0.93
C ARG A 164 0.83 12.25 -0.56
N HIS A 165 0.56 13.18 0.35
CA HIS A 165 1.60 14.07 0.90
C HIS A 165 2.74 13.30 1.58
N HIS A 166 2.49 12.11 2.14
CA HIS A 166 3.51 11.25 2.73
C HIS A 166 4.54 10.79 1.70
N ASP A 167 4.14 10.57 0.45
CA ASP A 167 5.04 10.20 -0.64
C ASP A 167 6.00 11.36 -0.97
N ALA A 168 5.47 12.58 -1.02
CA ALA A 168 6.27 13.77 -1.25
C ALA A 168 7.21 14.10 -0.07
N LEU A 169 6.73 13.96 1.17
CA LEU A 169 7.56 14.22 2.36
C LEU A 169 8.64 13.17 2.57
N GLY A 170 8.35 11.90 2.23
CA GLY A 170 9.34 10.83 2.32
C GLY A 170 10.43 10.89 1.25
N ALA A 171 10.21 11.66 0.18
CA ALA A 171 11.16 11.83 -0.93
C ALA A 171 12.15 13.01 -0.75
N VAL A 172 12.08 13.75 0.37
CA VAL A 172 12.91 14.96 0.64
C VAL A 172 14.12 14.64 1.49
#